data_0935859e0a09d18b9e73e1f3408f6a5a
#
_entry.id   0935859e0a09d18b9e73e1f3408f6a5a
#
_cell.length_a   1.000
_cell.length_b   1.000
_cell.length_c   1.000
_cell.angle_alpha   90.00
_cell.angle_beta   90.00
_cell.angle_gamma   90.00
#
_symmetry.space_group_name_H-M   'P 1'
#
loop_
_entity.id
_entity.type
_entity.pdbx_description
1 polymer ?
#
loop_
_entity_poly.entity_id
_entity_poly.type
_entity_poly.pdbx_seq_one_letter_code
_entity_poly.pdbx_strand_id
1 'polypeptide(L)'
;FRRVLFRSVVDAMQKGLEEAGLPKSCVSLIEDTTRASSTELMKAVGYVDLLIPRGGAGLIQACVDQAKVPCIQTGTGICHVYVDSTAKPEMALNIIENAKTSRPSVCNAEEVCLVHKDIADTFLPMLKKRLVDDREAAGKVPVELRLCERAAAVIDGTPAGEKDFDTEFLDYILAVKVVDSVEDAVAHIAAHSSGHSEAIVTESEDAAEYFTKRVDSAAVYVNVTTRFTDGGEFGLGCEMGISTQKLHARGPMGLEELCSYKYIIRGNGQIR
;
A
#
# COMPACT_ATOMS: atom_id res chain seq x y z
N PHE A 1 -27.42 -7.52 -3.23
CA PHE A 1 -26.53 -8.56 -2.71
C PHE A 1 -25.59 -8.04 -1.62
N ARG A 2 -24.79 -6.98 -1.86
CA ARG A 2 -23.86 -6.42 -0.85
C ARG A 2 -24.54 -5.98 0.43
N ARG A 3 -25.70 -5.32 0.35
CA ARG A 3 -26.47 -4.84 1.51
C ARG A 3 -26.90 -5.99 2.44
N VAL A 4 -27.39 -7.08 1.86
CA VAL A 4 -27.80 -8.29 2.62
C VAL A 4 -26.57 -8.91 3.29
N LEU A 5 -25.45 -8.99 2.58
CA LEU A 5 -24.20 -9.55 3.11
C LEU A 5 -23.71 -8.77 4.34
N PHE A 6 -23.60 -7.44 4.26
CA PHE A 6 -23.12 -6.63 5.39
C PHE A 6 -24.04 -6.75 6.61
N ARG A 7 -25.36 -6.75 6.42
CA ARG A 7 -26.31 -6.97 7.51
C ARG A 7 -26.10 -8.33 8.18
N SER A 8 -26.01 -9.41 7.39
CA SER A 8 -25.78 -10.76 7.92
C SER A 8 -24.46 -10.88 8.69
N VAL A 9 -23.41 -10.19 8.25
CA VAL A 9 -22.11 -10.15 8.95
C VAL A 9 -22.27 -9.44 10.29
N VAL A 10 -22.90 -8.26 10.32
CA VAL A 10 -23.12 -7.52 11.57
C VAL A 10 -24.00 -8.30 12.54
N ASP A 11 -25.07 -8.93 12.07
CA ASP A 11 -25.95 -9.76 12.89
C ASP A 11 -25.16 -10.94 13.54
N ALA A 12 -24.28 -11.58 12.77
CA ALA A 12 -23.42 -12.65 13.28
C ALA A 12 -22.41 -12.14 14.33
N MET A 13 -21.81 -10.96 14.09
CA MET A 13 -20.89 -10.33 15.05
C MET A 13 -21.63 -9.95 16.34
N GLN A 14 -22.82 -9.36 16.25
CA GLN A 14 -23.64 -8.99 17.40
C GLN A 14 -24.04 -10.21 18.24
N LYS A 15 -24.40 -11.32 17.58
CA LYS A 15 -24.70 -12.58 18.26
C LYS A 15 -23.48 -13.12 19.01
N GLY A 16 -22.30 -13.11 18.37
CA GLY A 16 -21.04 -13.52 19.03
C GLY A 16 -20.70 -12.63 20.23
N LEU A 17 -20.94 -11.33 20.16
CA LEU A 17 -20.76 -10.41 21.29
C LEU A 17 -21.68 -10.76 22.47
N GLU A 18 -22.96 -11.01 22.22
CA GLU A 18 -23.93 -11.40 23.25
C GLU A 18 -23.54 -12.73 23.90
N GLU A 19 -23.13 -13.74 23.11
CA GLU A 19 -22.63 -15.03 23.61
C GLU A 19 -21.37 -14.89 24.48
N ALA A 20 -20.52 -13.89 24.18
CA ALA A 20 -19.34 -13.55 24.98
C ALA A 20 -19.65 -12.64 26.19
N GLY A 21 -20.89 -12.29 26.45
CA GLY A 21 -21.30 -11.38 27.53
C GLY A 21 -20.99 -9.91 27.28
N LEU A 22 -20.80 -9.52 26.03
CA LEU A 22 -20.55 -8.13 25.62
C LEU A 22 -21.82 -7.51 25.02
N PRO A 23 -21.97 -6.17 25.12
CA PRO A 23 -23.10 -5.49 24.50
C PRO A 23 -23.06 -5.61 22.97
N LYS A 24 -24.17 -5.99 22.36
CA LYS A 24 -24.26 -6.01 20.87
C LYS A 24 -24.03 -4.65 20.21
N SER A 25 -24.27 -3.56 20.96
CA SER A 25 -24.03 -2.19 20.51
C SER A 25 -22.56 -1.84 20.28
N CYS A 26 -21.59 -2.74 20.64
CA CYS A 26 -20.19 -2.59 20.29
C CYS A 26 -19.96 -2.58 18.77
N VAL A 27 -20.88 -3.19 18.00
CA VAL A 27 -20.88 -3.15 16.54
C VAL A 27 -22.26 -2.71 16.07
N SER A 28 -22.31 -1.67 15.25
CA SER A 28 -23.55 -1.13 14.70
C SER A 28 -23.47 -0.95 13.20
N LEU A 29 -24.60 -1.08 12.52
CA LEU A 29 -24.74 -0.86 11.09
C LEU A 29 -25.66 0.34 10.84
N ILE A 30 -25.22 1.28 10.02
CA ILE A 30 -26.09 2.34 9.50
C ILE A 30 -26.93 1.74 8.38
N GLU A 31 -28.24 1.69 8.59
CA GLU A 31 -29.17 1.07 7.64
C GLU A 31 -29.48 1.94 6.42
N ASP A 32 -29.41 3.26 6.57
CA ASP A 32 -29.57 4.19 5.46
C ASP A 32 -28.34 4.11 4.53
N THR A 33 -28.59 3.73 3.29
CA THR A 33 -27.57 3.56 2.24
C THR A 33 -27.43 4.78 1.32
N THR A 34 -28.07 5.89 1.67
CA THR A 34 -27.97 7.14 0.91
C THR A 34 -26.62 7.82 1.14
N ARG A 35 -26.21 8.68 0.23
CA ARG A 35 -25.02 9.53 0.42
C ARG A 35 -25.21 10.54 1.55
N ALA A 36 -26.45 10.88 1.89
CA ALA A 36 -26.77 11.79 2.99
C ALA A 36 -26.28 11.23 4.33
N SER A 37 -26.56 9.95 4.61
CA SER A 37 -26.12 9.29 5.85
C SER A 37 -24.59 9.28 5.99
N SER A 38 -23.86 9.04 4.91
CA SER A 38 -22.39 9.12 4.90
C SER A 38 -21.91 10.54 5.21
N THR A 39 -22.55 11.55 4.63
CA THR A 39 -22.21 12.97 4.88
C THR A 39 -22.52 13.38 6.32
N GLU A 40 -23.61 12.90 6.90
CA GLU A 40 -23.95 13.12 8.31
C GLU A 40 -22.91 12.46 9.22
N LEU A 41 -22.50 11.22 8.93
CA LEU A 41 -21.46 10.53 9.69
C LEU A 41 -20.12 11.29 9.66
N MET A 42 -19.72 11.82 8.52
CA MET A 42 -18.51 12.64 8.38
C MET A 42 -18.53 13.89 9.27
N LYS A 43 -19.72 14.37 9.64
CA LYS A 43 -19.92 15.58 10.44
C LYS A 43 -20.34 15.30 11.89
N ALA A 44 -20.41 14.04 12.30
CA ALA A 44 -20.94 13.60 13.60
C ALA A 44 -19.93 13.82 14.75
N VAL A 45 -19.41 15.03 14.88
CA VAL A 45 -18.49 15.43 15.96
C VAL A 45 -19.18 15.27 17.32
N GLY A 46 -18.48 14.65 18.27
CA GLY A 46 -19.02 14.33 19.60
C GLY A 46 -19.79 13.00 19.68
N TYR A 47 -20.05 12.37 18.55
CA TYR A 47 -20.63 11.02 18.45
C TYR A 47 -19.65 10.01 17.83
N VAL A 48 -18.76 10.47 16.98
CA VAL A 48 -17.74 9.66 16.30
C VAL A 48 -16.38 10.28 16.59
N ASP A 49 -15.46 9.49 17.10
CA ASP A 49 -14.09 9.93 17.44
C ASP A 49 -13.15 9.83 16.24
N LEU A 50 -13.34 8.81 15.38
CA LEU A 50 -12.48 8.54 14.25
C LEU A 50 -13.27 7.98 13.07
N LEU A 51 -12.96 8.45 11.87
CA LEU A 51 -13.50 7.96 10.60
C LEU A 51 -12.39 7.27 9.79
N ILE A 52 -12.65 6.06 9.33
CA ILE A 52 -11.73 5.29 8.49
C ILE A 52 -12.47 4.93 7.19
N PRO A 53 -12.33 5.72 6.12
CA PRO A 53 -13.01 5.45 4.87
C PRO A 53 -12.41 4.21 4.18
N ARG A 54 -13.28 3.33 3.71
CA ARG A 54 -12.94 2.16 2.91
C ARG A 54 -13.70 2.20 1.59
N GLY A 55 -12.99 2.40 0.49
CA GLY A 55 -13.61 2.51 -0.84
C GLY A 55 -12.66 3.10 -1.86
N GLY A 56 -13.17 3.46 -3.03
CA GLY A 56 -12.36 4.08 -4.09
C GLY A 56 -11.95 5.52 -3.77
N ALA A 57 -11.00 6.05 -4.54
CA ALA A 57 -10.38 7.36 -4.37
C ALA A 57 -11.39 8.51 -4.17
N GLY A 58 -12.53 8.47 -4.88
CA GLY A 58 -13.58 9.50 -4.74
C GLY A 58 -14.24 9.56 -3.37
N LEU A 59 -14.43 8.42 -2.68
CA LEU A 59 -14.94 8.40 -1.31
C LEU A 59 -13.89 8.93 -0.33
N ILE A 60 -12.65 8.49 -0.50
CA ILE A 60 -11.54 8.93 0.36
C ILE A 60 -11.38 10.44 0.24
N GLN A 61 -11.36 10.97 -0.99
CA GLN A 61 -11.27 12.41 -1.21
C GLN A 61 -12.45 13.19 -0.60
N ALA A 62 -13.68 12.67 -0.74
CA ALA A 62 -14.85 13.29 -0.13
C ALA A 62 -14.75 13.34 1.42
N CYS A 63 -14.18 12.29 2.04
CA CYS A 63 -13.92 12.30 3.48
C CYS A 63 -12.86 13.35 3.86
N VAL A 64 -11.78 13.45 3.09
CA VAL A 64 -10.73 14.46 3.30
C VAL A 64 -11.28 15.88 3.25
N ASP A 65 -12.10 16.16 2.24
CA ASP A 65 -12.60 17.51 1.98
C ASP A 65 -13.73 17.92 2.92
N GLN A 66 -14.55 16.98 3.40
CA GLN A 66 -15.83 17.29 4.05
C GLN A 66 -15.92 16.81 5.50
N ALA A 67 -15.09 15.86 5.94
CA ALA A 67 -15.20 15.35 7.30
C ALA A 67 -14.78 16.41 8.32
N LYS A 68 -15.59 16.55 9.36
CA LYS A 68 -15.28 17.32 10.57
C LYS A 68 -14.80 16.40 11.70
N VAL A 69 -15.06 15.11 11.58
CA VAL A 69 -14.51 14.05 12.43
C VAL A 69 -13.09 13.76 11.95
N PRO A 70 -12.11 13.53 12.84
CA PRO A 70 -10.78 13.07 12.46
C PRO A 70 -10.83 11.86 11.54
N CYS A 71 -10.05 11.87 10.47
CA CYS A 71 -10.10 10.86 9.43
C CYS A 71 -8.72 10.26 9.19
N ILE A 72 -8.60 8.93 9.26
CA ILE A 72 -7.41 8.20 8.83
C ILE A 72 -7.69 7.60 7.46
N GLN A 73 -6.92 8.05 6.48
CA GLN A 73 -7.05 7.58 5.10
C GLN A 73 -6.27 6.30 4.89
N THR A 74 -6.91 5.35 4.21
CA THR A 74 -6.21 4.24 3.56
C THR A 74 -6.07 4.61 2.09
N GLY A 75 -4.86 4.96 1.68
CA GLY A 75 -4.60 5.46 0.34
C GLY A 75 -4.53 4.38 -0.74
N THR A 76 -4.33 4.81 -1.99
CA THR A 76 -3.90 3.97 -3.11
C THR A 76 -2.45 3.54 -2.90
N GLY A 77 -2.06 2.38 -3.45
CA GLY A 77 -0.70 1.87 -3.35
C GLY A 77 0.02 1.94 -4.69
N ILE A 78 0.80 3.00 -4.94
CA ILE A 78 1.72 3.05 -6.08
C ILE A 78 3.10 2.67 -5.56
N CYS A 79 3.32 1.36 -5.38
CA CYS A 79 4.53 0.83 -4.78
C CYS A 79 5.64 0.66 -5.82
N HIS A 80 6.87 0.98 -5.43
CA HIS A 80 8.05 0.89 -6.30
C HIS A 80 9.02 -0.16 -5.82
N VAL A 81 9.67 -0.85 -6.76
CA VAL A 81 10.87 -1.64 -6.51
C VAL A 81 12.00 -1.06 -7.35
N TYR A 82 13.07 -0.63 -6.71
CA TYR A 82 14.30 -0.18 -7.38
C TYR A 82 15.32 -1.29 -7.37
N VAL A 83 15.80 -1.65 -8.55
CA VAL A 83 16.87 -2.62 -8.76
C VAL A 83 18.18 -1.85 -9.01
N ASP A 84 19.03 -1.85 -7.99
CA ASP A 84 20.31 -1.15 -8.01
C ASP A 84 21.36 -1.86 -8.88
N SER A 85 22.42 -1.14 -9.27
CA SER A 85 23.54 -1.66 -10.10
C SER A 85 24.22 -2.89 -9.51
N THR A 86 24.21 -3.03 -8.17
CA THR A 86 24.83 -4.15 -7.46
C THR A 86 23.86 -5.29 -7.13
N ALA A 87 22.61 -5.18 -7.54
CA ALA A 87 21.58 -6.17 -7.21
C ALA A 87 21.91 -7.56 -7.77
N LYS A 88 21.62 -8.60 -6.99
CA LYS A 88 21.59 -9.99 -7.50
C LYS A 88 20.36 -10.16 -8.39
N PRO A 89 20.52 -10.44 -9.71
CA PRO A 89 19.38 -10.48 -10.63
C PRO A 89 18.28 -11.45 -10.23
N GLU A 90 18.61 -12.65 -9.81
CA GLU A 90 17.60 -13.66 -9.40
C GLU A 90 16.85 -13.25 -8.14
N MET A 91 17.49 -12.58 -7.19
CA MET A 91 16.79 -12.04 -6.01
C MET A 91 15.81 -10.94 -6.42
N ALA A 92 16.23 -10.03 -7.29
CA ALA A 92 15.36 -8.96 -7.80
C ALA A 92 14.17 -9.53 -8.57
N LEU A 93 14.38 -10.51 -9.45
CA LEU A 93 13.30 -11.18 -10.19
C LEU A 93 12.29 -11.86 -9.27
N ASN A 94 12.75 -12.56 -8.24
CA ASN A 94 11.86 -13.23 -7.28
C ASN A 94 11.05 -12.22 -6.47
N ILE A 95 11.65 -11.11 -6.06
CA ILE A 95 10.97 -10.02 -5.34
C ILE A 95 9.91 -9.38 -6.23
N ILE A 96 10.25 -8.99 -7.45
CA ILE A 96 9.35 -8.33 -8.39
C ILE A 96 8.20 -9.28 -8.81
N GLU A 97 8.52 -10.53 -9.15
CA GLU A 97 7.48 -11.51 -9.49
C GLU A 97 6.49 -11.69 -8.33
N ASN A 98 6.97 -11.84 -7.10
CA ASN A 98 6.12 -11.92 -5.93
C ASN A 98 5.33 -10.63 -5.71
N ALA A 99 5.98 -9.48 -5.77
CA ALA A 99 5.36 -8.17 -5.53
C ALA A 99 4.24 -7.86 -6.53
N LYS A 100 4.43 -8.20 -7.81
CA LYS A 100 3.44 -7.90 -8.86
C LYS A 100 2.42 -9.00 -9.07
N THR A 101 2.79 -10.28 -8.92
CA THR A 101 1.94 -11.37 -9.45
C THR A 101 1.26 -12.23 -8.42
N SER A 102 1.65 -12.17 -7.15
CA SER A 102 1.00 -12.95 -6.10
C SER A 102 -0.45 -12.51 -5.88
N ARG A 103 -0.72 -11.22 -5.92
CA ARG A 103 -2.06 -10.62 -5.86
C ARG A 103 -2.00 -9.17 -6.38
N PRO A 104 -2.20 -8.94 -7.69
CA PRO A 104 -1.99 -7.61 -8.28
C PRO A 104 -3.01 -6.57 -7.83
N SER A 105 -4.19 -6.98 -7.34
CA SER A 105 -5.31 -6.10 -6.98
C SER A 105 -5.28 -5.59 -5.53
N VAL A 106 -4.11 -5.52 -4.91
CA VAL A 106 -3.94 -5.01 -3.53
C VAL A 106 -2.94 -3.86 -3.50
N CYS A 107 -3.09 -2.98 -2.52
CA CYS A 107 -2.37 -1.71 -2.41
C CYS A 107 -0.84 -1.85 -2.18
N ASN A 108 -0.36 -3.01 -1.71
CA ASN A 108 1.07 -3.29 -1.55
C ASN A 108 1.68 -4.06 -2.73
N ALA A 109 0.92 -4.27 -3.82
CA ALA A 109 1.48 -4.80 -5.07
C ALA A 109 2.39 -3.76 -5.73
N GLU A 110 3.45 -4.23 -6.36
CA GLU A 110 4.34 -3.36 -7.13
C GLU A 110 3.62 -2.80 -8.37
N GLU A 111 3.72 -1.50 -8.58
CA GLU A 111 3.17 -0.83 -9.77
C GLU A 111 4.27 -0.25 -10.66
N VAL A 112 5.43 0.05 -10.07
CA VAL A 112 6.57 0.64 -10.78
C VAL A 112 7.86 -0.10 -10.45
N CYS A 113 8.56 -0.55 -11.49
CA CYS A 113 9.91 -1.10 -11.42
C CYS A 113 10.92 -0.07 -11.95
N LEU A 114 11.86 0.35 -11.10
CA LEU A 114 12.96 1.21 -11.46
C LEU A 114 14.24 0.36 -11.61
N VAL A 115 14.94 0.49 -12.71
CA VAL A 115 16.16 -0.30 -12.99
C VAL A 115 17.36 0.62 -13.22
N HIS A 116 18.45 0.37 -12.51
CA HIS A 116 19.69 1.12 -12.72
C HIS A 116 20.22 0.91 -14.14
N LYS A 117 20.68 1.98 -14.79
CA LYS A 117 21.15 1.95 -16.20
C LYS A 117 22.22 0.91 -16.47
N ASP A 118 23.16 0.73 -15.52
CA ASP A 118 24.34 -0.14 -15.74
C ASP A 118 23.99 -1.63 -15.81
N ILE A 119 22.81 -2.02 -15.36
CA ILE A 119 22.31 -3.40 -15.43
C ILE A 119 21.10 -3.53 -16.36
N ALA A 120 20.58 -2.44 -16.90
CA ALA A 120 19.34 -2.45 -17.68
C ALA A 120 19.42 -3.41 -18.88
N ASP A 121 20.49 -3.39 -19.64
CA ASP A 121 20.68 -4.22 -20.84
C ASP A 121 20.68 -5.73 -20.53
N THR A 122 21.07 -6.13 -19.33
CA THR A 122 21.09 -7.53 -18.90
C THR A 122 19.86 -7.92 -18.10
N PHE A 123 19.37 -7.04 -17.25
CA PHE A 123 18.25 -7.33 -16.34
C PHE A 123 16.89 -7.26 -17.03
N LEU A 124 16.65 -6.28 -17.90
CA LEU A 124 15.35 -6.12 -18.55
C LEU A 124 14.92 -7.33 -19.40
N PRO A 125 15.82 -7.96 -20.19
CA PRO A 125 15.48 -9.21 -20.89
C PRO A 125 15.10 -10.34 -19.93
N MET A 126 15.77 -10.46 -18.77
CA MET A 126 15.44 -11.45 -17.75
C MET A 126 14.09 -11.16 -17.11
N LEU A 127 13.79 -9.88 -16.84
CA LEU A 127 12.50 -9.42 -16.31
C LEU A 127 11.34 -9.77 -17.26
N LYS A 128 11.48 -9.42 -18.56
CA LYS A 128 10.50 -9.76 -19.58
C LYS A 128 10.30 -11.27 -19.67
N LYS A 129 11.38 -12.03 -19.72
CA LYS A 129 11.30 -13.49 -19.75
C LYS A 129 10.51 -14.02 -18.56
N ARG A 130 10.80 -13.57 -17.32
CA ARG A 130 10.17 -14.04 -16.08
C ARG A 130 8.69 -13.65 -16.00
N LEU A 131 8.35 -12.38 -16.30
CA LEU A 131 7.01 -11.84 -16.10
C LEU A 131 6.07 -12.02 -17.29
N VAL A 132 6.61 -12.21 -18.48
CA VAL A 132 5.82 -12.36 -19.72
C VAL A 132 5.96 -13.78 -20.26
N ASP A 133 7.13 -14.13 -20.82
CA ASP A 133 7.30 -15.33 -21.63
C ASP A 133 7.09 -16.63 -20.82
N ASP A 134 7.73 -16.74 -19.66
CA ASP A 134 7.61 -17.93 -18.79
C ASP A 134 6.19 -18.07 -18.20
N ARG A 135 5.51 -16.95 -17.94
CA ARG A 135 4.12 -16.98 -17.47
C ARG A 135 3.15 -17.42 -18.57
N GLU A 136 3.34 -16.92 -19.79
CA GLU A 136 2.56 -17.33 -20.96
C GLU A 136 2.75 -18.82 -21.25
N ALA A 137 4.00 -19.29 -21.24
CA ALA A 137 4.35 -20.71 -21.44
C ALA A 137 3.75 -21.60 -20.34
N ALA A 138 3.55 -21.08 -19.12
CA ALA A 138 2.92 -21.79 -18.02
C ALA A 138 1.38 -21.66 -17.99
N GLY A 139 0.76 -21.01 -18.98
CA GLY A 139 -0.69 -20.75 -19.04
C GLY A 139 -1.18 -19.77 -17.95
N LYS A 140 -0.32 -18.97 -17.38
CA LYS A 140 -0.64 -17.89 -16.44
C LYS A 140 -0.82 -16.58 -17.19
N VAL A 141 -1.53 -15.62 -16.58
CA VAL A 141 -1.67 -14.28 -17.14
C VAL A 141 -0.30 -13.60 -17.22
N PRO A 142 0.19 -13.22 -18.40
CA PRO A 142 1.43 -12.46 -18.54
C PRO A 142 1.26 -11.05 -17.95
N VAL A 143 2.37 -10.43 -17.54
CA VAL A 143 2.36 -9.03 -17.08
C VAL A 143 2.58 -8.12 -18.28
N GLU A 144 1.68 -7.16 -18.51
CA GLU A 144 1.89 -6.08 -19.47
C GLU A 144 2.98 -5.15 -18.92
N LEU A 145 4.09 -5.04 -19.66
CA LEU A 145 5.17 -4.12 -19.30
C LEU A 145 4.98 -2.78 -20.02
N ARG A 146 4.81 -1.69 -19.26
CA ARG A 146 4.74 -0.32 -19.78
C ARG A 146 6.09 0.35 -19.62
N LEU A 147 6.76 0.56 -20.73
CA LEU A 147 8.19 0.85 -20.80
C LEU A 147 8.44 2.34 -21.06
N CYS A 148 9.31 2.96 -20.24
CA CYS A 148 9.90 4.24 -20.63
C CYS A 148 10.76 4.06 -21.90
N GLU A 149 11.10 5.16 -22.58
CA GLU A 149 11.87 5.15 -23.83
C GLU A 149 13.17 4.33 -23.73
N ARG A 150 13.91 4.48 -22.63
CA ARG A 150 15.18 3.75 -22.40
C ARG A 150 14.96 2.24 -22.20
N ALA A 151 13.89 1.85 -21.52
CA ALA A 151 13.55 0.43 -21.36
C ALA A 151 13.05 -0.18 -22.68
N ALA A 152 12.27 0.57 -23.47
CA ALA A 152 11.78 0.16 -24.78
C ALA A 152 12.91 0.02 -25.83
N ALA A 153 14.05 0.63 -25.61
CA ALA A 153 15.24 0.41 -26.44
C ALA A 153 15.91 -0.95 -26.20
N VAL A 154 15.59 -1.63 -25.09
CA VAL A 154 16.22 -2.91 -24.69
C VAL A 154 15.25 -4.09 -24.86
N ILE A 155 13.97 -3.91 -24.53
CA ILE A 155 12.94 -4.97 -24.61
C ILE A 155 11.66 -4.44 -25.28
N ASP A 156 10.89 -5.35 -25.88
CA ASP A 156 9.57 -5.04 -26.40
C ASP A 156 8.53 -4.96 -25.26
N GLY A 157 7.59 -4.03 -25.39
CA GLY A 157 6.46 -3.83 -24.48
C GLY A 157 5.61 -2.66 -24.91
N THR A 158 4.62 -2.30 -24.11
CA THR A 158 3.76 -1.14 -24.36
C THR A 158 4.52 0.14 -23.97
N PRO A 159 4.57 1.19 -24.82
CA PRO A 159 5.15 2.47 -24.41
C PRO A 159 4.39 3.04 -23.21
N ALA A 160 5.13 3.47 -22.18
CA ALA A 160 4.55 4.11 -21.01
C ALA A 160 3.97 5.49 -21.36
N GLY A 161 2.75 5.75 -20.92
CA GLY A 161 2.12 7.06 -20.98
C GLY A 161 2.53 7.96 -19.81
N GLU A 162 2.19 9.25 -19.87
CA GLU A 162 2.54 10.23 -18.82
C GLU A 162 2.03 9.84 -17.43
N LYS A 163 0.88 9.16 -17.35
CA LYS A 163 0.23 8.81 -16.08
C LYS A 163 0.56 7.41 -15.58
N ASP A 164 1.30 6.62 -16.32
CA ASP A 164 1.53 5.22 -15.94
C ASP A 164 2.37 5.09 -14.67
N PHE A 165 3.21 6.07 -14.38
CA PHE A 165 3.98 6.13 -13.13
C PHE A 165 3.20 6.70 -11.93
N ASP A 166 2.00 7.23 -12.18
CA ASP A 166 1.07 7.77 -11.16
C ASP A 166 -0.20 6.91 -11.04
N THR A 167 -0.15 5.66 -11.55
CA THR A 167 -1.33 4.80 -11.63
C THR A 167 -1.19 3.55 -10.77
N GLU A 168 -2.16 3.31 -9.90
CA GLU A 168 -2.39 2.01 -9.27
C GLU A 168 -3.20 1.16 -10.26
N PHE A 169 -2.53 0.25 -10.97
CA PHE A 169 -3.17 -0.54 -12.03
C PHE A 169 -4.13 -1.60 -11.48
N LEU A 170 -3.83 -2.15 -10.31
CA LEU A 170 -4.62 -3.23 -9.68
C LEU A 170 -4.77 -4.48 -10.56
N ASP A 171 -3.88 -4.66 -11.52
CA ASP A 171 -3.89 -5.73 -12.53
C ASP A 171 -2.45 -6.17 -12.86
N TYR A 172 -2.30 -7.15 -13.72
CA TYR A 172 -1.02 -7.63 -14.25
C TYR A 172 -0.41 -6.61 -15.24
N ILE A 173 -0.19 -5.40 -14.78
CA ILE A 173 0.44 -4.29 -15.49
C ILE A 173 1.54 -3.72 -14.60
N LEU A 174 2.73 -3.49 -15.18
CA LEU A 174 3.89 -2.96 -14.47
C LEU A 174 4.56 -1.87 -15.30
N ALA A 175 4.68 -0.67 -14.75
CA ALA A 175 5.47 0.40 -15.36
C ALA A 175 6.95 0.18 -15.08
N VAL A 176 7.80 0.31 -16.11
CA VAL A 176 9.25 0.05 -16.01
C VAL A 176 10.03 1.27 -16.48
N LYS A 177 10.93 1.76 -15.65
CA LYS A 177 11.76 2.92 -15.95
C LYS A 177 13.23 2.66 -15.65
N VAL A 178 14.10 3.07 -16.57
CA VAL A 178 15.55 3.09 -16.36
C VAL A 178 15.96 4.41 -15.73
N VAL A 179 16.71 4.36 -14.63
CA VAL A 179 17.23 5.50 -13.88
C VAL A 179 18.75 5.50 -13.84
N ASP A 180 19.37 6.66 -13.61
CA ASP A 180 20.83 6.79 -13.69
C ASP A 180 21.54 6.43 -12.39
N SER A 181 20.83 6.54 -11.25
CA SER A 181 21.40 6.33 -9.93
C SER A 181 20.32 6.06 -8.88
N VAL A 182 20.72 5.75 -7.64
CA VAL A 182 19.82 5.64 -6.49
C VAL A 182 19.16 6.99 -6.16
N GLU A 183 19.85 8.11 -6.39
CA GLU A 183 19.33 9.47 -6.21
C GLU A 183 18.16 9.73 -7.16
N ASP A 184 18.30 9.35 -8.43
CA ASP A 184 17.22 9.48 -9.41
C ASP A 184 16.04 8.56 -9.09
N ALA A 185 16.30 7.35 -8.59
CA ALA A 185 15.24 6.46 -8.11
C ALA A 185 14.46 7.09 -6.95
N VAL A 186 15.16 7.64 -5.96
CA VAL A 186 14.56 8.34 -4.82
C VAL A 186 13.77 9.57 -5.27
N ALA A 187 14.30 10.36 -6.21
CA ALA A 187 13.62 11.52 -6.77
C ALA A 187 12.35 11.12 -7.52
N HIS A 188 12.40 10.02 -8.29
CA HIS A 188 11.22 9.48 -8.97
C HIS A 188 10.16 9.02 -7.95
N ILE A 189 10.55 8.24 -6.93
CA ILE A 189 9.66 7.78 -5.87
C ILE A 189 9.00 8.99 -5.16
N ALA A 190 9.77 10.01 -4.85
CA ALA A 190 9.25 11.22 -4.20
C ALA A 190 8.20 11.95 -5.05
N ALA A 191 8.30 11.86 -6.38
CA ALA A 191 7.38 12.51 -7.31
C ALA A 191 6.11 11.69 -7.60
N HIS A 192 6.21 10.36 -7.63
CA HIS A 192 5.17 9.47 -8.18
C HIS A 192 4.58 8.48 -7.17
N SER A 193 5.26 8.22 -6.04
CA SER A 193 4.74 7.28 -5.04
C SER A 193 3.55 7.85 -4.27
N SER A 194 2.65 6.98 -3.89
CA SER A 194 1.61 7.27 -2.90
C SER A 194 2.12 7.28 -1.45
N GLY A 195 3.41 6.99 -1.21
CA GLY A 195 4.01 6.87 0.12
C GLY A 195 3.61 5.60 0.87
N HIS A 196 3.27 4.54 0.14
CA HIS A 196 2.80 3.28 0.73
C HIS A 196 3.96 2.34 1.07
N SER A 197 4.59 1.74 0.07
CA SER A 197 5.64 0.71 0.27
C SER A 197 6.65 0.76 -0.84
N GLU A 198 7.93 0.91 -0.49
CA GLU A 198 9.01 1.03 -1.46
C GLU A 198 10.14 0.06 -1.11
N ALA A 199 10.73 -0.54 -2.11
CA ALA A 199 11.84 -1.47 -1.92
C ALA A 199 13.04 -1.11 -2.79
N ILE A 200 14.24 -1.34 -2.25
CA ILE A 200 15.48 -1.40 -3.00
C ILE A 200 16.01 -2.83 -2.99
N VAL A 201 16.49 -3.29 -4.13
CA VAL A 201 17.26 -4.54 -4.22
C VAL A 201 18.71 -4.18 -4.53
N THR A 202 19.63 -4.47 -3.61
CA THR A 202 21.03 -4.05 -3.70
C THR A 202 21.92 -4.93 -2.83
N GLU A 203 23.21 -5.02 -3.19
CA GLU A 203 24.29 -5.55 -2.34
C GLU A 203 25.13 -4.40 -1.75
N SER A 204 24.85 -3.13 -2.10
CA SER A 204 25.55 -1.96 -1.57
C SER A 204 24.88 -1.45 -0.30
N GLU A 205 25.61 -1.49 0.82
CA GLU A 205 25.15 -0.93 2.10
C GLU A 205 24.92 0.58 1.98
N ASP A 206 25.78 1.30 1.25
CA ASP A 206 25.66 2.75 1.05
C ASP A 206 24.38 3.11 0.28
N ALA A 207 24.06 2.36 -0.78
CA ALA A 207 22.82 2.55 -1.55
C ALA A 207 21.59 2.22 -0.71
N ALA A 208 21.62 1.14 0.08
CA ALA A 208 20.55 0.76 0.98
C ALA A 208 20.31 1.84 2.06
N GLU A 209 21.39 2.35 2.67
CA GLU A 209 21.30 3.40 3.69
C GLU A 209 20.80 4.72 3.10
N TYR A 210 21.30 5.11 1.92
CA TYR A 210 20.81 6.30 1.22
C TYR A 210 19.31 6.20 0.92
N PHE A 211 18.87 5.07 0.34
CA PHE A 211 17.49 4.82 -0.01
C PHE A 211 16.58 4.87 1.21
N THR A 212 16.90 4.12 2.26
CA THR A 212 16.06 4.02 3.47
C THR A 212 15.95 5.33 4.25
N LYS A 213 16.98 6.19 4.18
CA LYS A 213 16.96 7.50 4.82
C LYS A 213 16.21 8.57 4.04
N ARG A 214 16.08 8.42 2.71
CA ARG A 214 15.53 9.45 1.83
C ARG A 214 14.12 9.15 1.36
N VAL A 215 13.77 7.88 1.20
CA VAL A 215 12.40 7.49 0.85
C VAL A 215 11.50 7.66 2.06
N ASP A 216 10.48 8.51 1.93
CA ASP A 216 9.54 8.83 3.00
C ASP A 216 8.18 8.15 2.76
N SER A 217 8.19 6.82 2.70
CA SER A 217 7.00 5.98 2.60
C SER A 217 6.68 5.29 3.95
N ALA A 218 5.46 4.78 4.09
CA ALA A 218 5.02 4.13 5.33
C ALA A 218 5.83 2.86 5.65
N ALA A 219 6.28 2.14 4.61
CA ALA A 219 7.17 1.00 4.72
C ALA A 219 8.28 1.10 3.67
N VAL A 220 9.54 0.92 4.10
CA VAL A 220 10.72 0.96 3.22
C VAL A 220 11.54 -0.28 3.45
N TYR A 221 11.86 -0.99 2.37
CA TYR A 221 12.45 -2.33 2.39
C TYR A 221 13.80 -2.38 1.69
N VAL A 222 14.69 -3.22 2.21
CA VAL A 222 15.94 -3.61 1.55
C VAL A 222 15.91 -5.11 1.32
N ASN A 223 15.99 -5.53 0.05
CA ASN A 223 16.02 -6.94 -0.36
C ASN A 223 14.80 -7.76 0.07
N VAL A 224 13.64 -7.12 0.16
CA VAL A 224 12.36 -7.73 0.59
C VAL A 224 11.24 -7.21 -0.30
N THR A 225 10.25 -8.06 -0.56
CA THR A 225 9.06 -7.71 -1.34
C THR A 225 8.14 -6.74 -0.58
N THR A 226 7.52 -5.81 -1.29
CA THR A 226 6.52 -4.87 -0.74
C THR A 226 5.29 -5.59 -0.17
N ARG A 227 5.09 -6.87 -0.52
CA ARG A 227 3.98 -7.71 -0.01
C ARG A 227 4.01 -7.94 1.49
N PHE A 228 5.14 -7.70 2.15
CA PHE A 228 5.23 -7.75 3.62
C PHE A 228 4.54 -6.59 4.34
N THR A 229 4.10 -5.55 3.64
CA THR A 229 3.29 -4.48 4.25
C THR A 229 1.88 -5.00 4.56
N ASP A 230 1.76 -5.73 5.64
CA ASP A 230 0.56 -6.43 6.08
C ASP A 230 0.55 -6.52 7.61
N GLY A 231 -0.59 -6.28 8.23
CA GLY A 231 -0.72 -6.30 9.68
C GLY A 231 -0.45 -7.66 10.31
N GLY A 232 -0.74 -8.75 9.60
CA GLY A 232 -0.40 -10.11 10.04
C GLY A 232 1.10 -10.35 10.00
N GLU A 233 1.77 -9.97 8.91
CA GLU A 233 3.23 -10.10 8.73
C GLU A 233 4.00 -9.22 9.72
N PHE A 234 3.46 -8.05 10.09
CA PHE A 234 4.05 -7.14 11.08
C PHE A 234 3.75 -7.56 12.53
N GLY A 235 3.00 -8.64 12.73
CA GLY A 235 2.68 -9.15 14.07
C GLY A 235 1.62 -8.34 14.82
N LEU A 236 0.83 -7.51 14.12
CA LEU A 236 -0.24 -6.69 14.73
C LEU A 236 -1.53 -7.50 15.00
N GLY A 237 -1.58 -8.75 14.59
CA GLY A 237 -2.69 -9.67 14.79
C GLY A 237 -3.92 -9.43 13.91
N CYS A 238 -4.06 -8.23 13.39
CA CYS A 238 -5.13 -7.84 12.46
C CYS A 238 -4.69 -6.65 11.59
N GLU A 239 -5.49 -6.31 10.58
CA GLU A 239 -5.31 -5.11 9.78
C GLU A 239 -6.65 -4.49 9.42
N MET A 240 -6.84 -3.21 9.76
CA MET A 240 -7.96 -2.41 9.28
C MET A 240 -7.66 -1.78 7.91
N GLY A 241 -6.41 -1.68 7.54
CA GLY A 241 -5.88 -1.10 6.30
C GLY A 241 -4.54 -0.45 6.54
N ILE A 242 -3.97 0.15 5.49
CA ILE A 242 -2.63 0.74 5.51
C ILE A 242 -2.79 2.24 5.29
N SER A 243 -2.32 3.04 6.26
CA SER A 243 -2.32 4.49 6.17
C SER A 243 -1.01 5.02 5.62
N THR A 244 -1.09 5.91 4.65
CA THR A 244 0.08 6.64 4.12
C THR A 244 0.24 8.03 4.73
N GLN A 245 -0.69 8.42 5.63
CA GLN A 245 -0.64 9.71 6.30
C GLN A 245 0.50 9.77 7.32
N LYS A 246 1.09 10.96 7.48
CA LYS A 246 2.12 11.22 8.50
C LYS A 246 1.47 11.57 9.85
N LEU A 247 0.68 10.64 10.37
CA LEU A 247 0.01 10.71 11.67
C LEU A 247 0.47 9.56 12.57
N HIS A 248 -0.11 9.44 13.76
CA HIS A 248 0.18 8.34 14.69
C HIS A 248 -0.12 6.95 14.09
N ALA A 249 -1.13 6.85 13.19
CA ALA A 249 -1.44 5.65 12.44
C ALA A 249 -0.82 5.77 11.03
N ARG A 250 0.40 5.30 10.84
CA ARG A 250 1.12 5.25 9.56
C ARG A 250 1.58 3.82 9.29
N GLY A 251 1.33 3.32 8.08
CA GLY A 251 1.54 1.92 7.73
C GLY A 251 0.32 1.05 8.07
N PRO A 252 0.49 -0.27 8.23
CA PRO A 252 -0.57 -1.17 8.65
C PRO A 252 -1.17 -0.75 10.00
N MET A 253 -2.49 -0.73 10.08
CA MET A 253 -3.23 -0.35 11.28
C MET A 253 -3.82 -1.60 11.93
N GLY A 254 -3.28 -1.98 13.08
CA GLY A 254 -3.80 -3.04 13.91
C GLY A 254 -4.76 -2.51 14.99
N LEU A 255 -4.87 -3.27 16.08
CA LEU A 255 -5.77 -2.93 17.17
C LEU A 255 -5.34 -1.67 17.95
N GLU A 256 -4.03 -1.47 18.10
CA GLU A 256 -3.48 -0.34 18.87
C GLU A 256 -3.76 0.99 18.19
N GLU A 257 -3.65 1.07 16.85
CA GLU A 257 -3.90 2.27 16.06
C GLU A 257 -5.37 2.71 16.07
N LEU A 258 -6.29 1.79 16.44
CA LEU A 258 -7.72 2.08 16.59
C LEU A 258 -8.08 2.55 17.99
N CYS A 259 -7.11 2.57 18.92
CA CYS A 259 -7.30 2.92 20.30
C CYS A 259 -6.62 4.25 20.65
N SER A 260 -7.11 4.90 21.67
CA SER A 260 -6.43 6.00 22.34
C SER A 260 -6.19 5.66 23.81
N TYR A 261 -5.27 6.35 24.45
CA TYR A 261 -4.93 6.14 25.84
C TYR A 261 -5.18 7.39 26.67
N LYS A 262 -5.36 7.18 27.98
CA LYS A 262 -5.41 8.25 28.98
C LYS A 262 -4.43 7.96 30.11
N TYR A 263 -3.88 9.00 30.67
CA TYR A 263 -3.05 8.89 31.86
C TYR A 263 -3.93 8.85 33.11
N ILE A 264 -3.68 7.91 34.02
CA ILE A 264 -4.32 7.84 35.33
C ILE A 264 -3.24 8.13 36.36
N ILE A 265 -3.33 9.28 37.00
CA ILE A 265 -2.36 9.75 37.97
C ILE A 265 -3.01 9.70 39.34
N ARG A 266 -2.38 8.95 40.26
CA ARG A 266 -2.83 8.85 41.65
C ARG A 266 -1.72 9.40 42.56
N GLY A 267 -2.09 10.34 43.42
CA GLY A 267 -1.17 10.97 44.36
C GLY A 267 -1.76 11.08 45.76
N ASN A 268 -0.99 11.60 46.71
CA ASN A 268 -1.39 11.85 48.07
C ASN A 268 -1.06 13.30 48.52
N GLY A 269 -1.18 14.26 47.59
CA GLY A 269 -0.99 15.69 47.88
C GLY A 269 0.30 16.30 47.32
N GLN A 270 1.00 15.63 46.38
CA GLN A 270 2.15 16.25 45.72
C GLN A 270 1.73 17.50 44.98
N ILE A 271 2.54 18.53 45.07
CA ILE A 271 2.48 19.80 44.36
C ILE A 271 3.69 19.97 43.46
N ARG A 272 3.59 20.84 42.45
CA ARG A 272 4.70 21.24 41.58
C ARG A 272 5.16 22.64 41.93
#